data_3d3f0c82dff17afd64c2f7e12382b304
#
_entry.id   3d3f0c82dff17afd64c2f7e12382b304
#
_cell.length_a   1.000
_cell.length_b   1.000
_cell.length_c   1.000
_cell.angle_alpha   90.00
_cell.angle_beta   90.00
_cell.angle_gamma   90.00
#
_symmetry.space_group_name_H-M   'P 1'
#
loop_
_entity.id
_entity.type
_entity.pdbx_description
1 polymer ?
#
loop_
_entity_poly.entity_id
_entity_poly.type
_entity_poly.pdbx_seq_one_letter_code
_entity_poly.pdbx_strand_id
1 'polypeptide(L)'
;MADVNKVVLAYSGGLDTSVILKWLQDTYNCEVVTFTADLGQGEEVEPARAKAQAMGVKEIYIDDLREEFVRDFVFPMFRANTVYEGEYLLGTSIARPLIAKRLIEIANETGADAISHGATGKGNDQVRFELGAYALKPGVKVIAPWREWDLLSREKLMDYAEKHAIPIERHGKKKSPYSMDANLLHISYEGGVLEDTWTEHEEDMWRWTKSPEDAPNTPTYLELTYRNGDIVALDGVEMTPATVLATLNRIGGENGIGRLDIVENRYVGMKSRGCYETPGGTIMLRAHRAIESITLDREVAHLKDELMPKYASLIYTGYWWSPERVMLQQMIDASQAHVNGVVRLKLYKGNVIVTGRKSDESLFDANIATFEEDGGAYNQADAAGFIKLNALRMRIAANKGRNLF
;
A
#
# COMPACT_ATOMS: atom_id res chain seq x y z
N MET A 1 -4.28 -37.31 -6.77
CA MET A 1 -3.92 -35.90 -6.88
C MET A 1 -3.45 -35.68 -8.29
N ALA A 2 -3.77 -34.59 -8.96
CA ALA A 2 -3.20 -34.31 -10.28
C ALA A 2 -1.68 -34.19 -10.10
N ASP A 3 -0.92 -34.85 -10.98
CA ASP A 3 0.53 -34.85 -10.93
C ASP A 3 1.04 -33.41 -11.07
N VAL A 4 1.79 -32.92 -10.09
CA VAL A 4 2.46 -31.64 -10.11
C VAL A 4 3.94 -31.92 -10.24
N ASN A 5 4.55 -31.49 -11.35
CA ASN A 5 5.95 -31.76 -11.63
C ASN A 5 6.85 -30.57 -11.30
N LYS A 6 6.32 -29.35 -11.41
CA LYS A 6 7.06 -28.12 -11.15
C LYS A 6 6.15 -27.05 -10.49
N VAL A 7 6.66 -26.40 -9.45
CA VAL A 7 5.96 -25.36 -8.66
C VAL A 7 6.83 -24.11 -8.58
N VAL A 8 6.25 -22.93 -8.81
CA VAL A 8 6.90 -21.64 -8.46
C VAL A 8 6.45 -21.21 -7.06
N LEU A 9 7.39 -21.05 -6.16
CA LEU A 9 7.16 -20.64 -4.77
C LEU A 9 7.52 -19.16 -4.58
N ALA A 10 6.58 -18.37 -4.03
CA ALA A 10 6.89 -17.06 -3.45
C ALA A 10 7.79 -17.27 -2.21
N TYR A 11 9.05 -16.93 -2.31
CA TYR A 11 10.10 -17.32 -1.38
C TYR A 11 10.75 -16.08 -0.74
N SER A 12 10.64 -15.93 0.57
CA SER A 12 11.28 -14.86 1.32
C SER A 12 12.64 -15.24 1.93
N GLY A 13 12.99 -16.52 1.93
CA GLY A 13 14.17 -17.04 2.63
C GLY A 13 14.01 -17.12 4.15
N GLY A 14 12.81 -16.81 4.68
CA GLY A 14 12.46 -16.98 6.08
C GLY A 14 12.20 -18.45 6.46
N LEU A 15 11.94 -18.70 7.74
CA LEU A 15 11.65 -20.04 8.27
C LEU A 15 10.48 -20.70 7.52
N ASP A 16 9.35 -20.00 7.45
CA ASP A 16 8.11 -20.55 6.92
C ASP A 16 8.26 -20.97 5.45
N THR A 17 8.80 -20.06 4.61
CA THR A 17 8.98 -20.36 3.18
C THR A 17 10.08 -21.38 2.91
N SER A 18 11.10 -21.49 3.78
CA SER A 18 12.12 -22.54 3.67
C SER A 18 11.57 -23.92 4.05
N VAL A 19 10.70 -24.01 5.06
CA VAL A 19 9.97 -25.25 5.38
C VAL A 19 9.02 -25.61 4.24
N ILE A 20 8.31 -24.64 3.69
CA ILE A 20 7.41 -24.85 2.53
C ILE A 20 8.17 -25.40 1.34
N LEU A 21 9.34 -24.84 1.01
CA LEU A 21 10.19 -25.32 -0.07
C LEU A 21 10.48 -26.81 0.05
N LYS A 22 10.96 -27.23 1.23
CA LYS A 22 11.27 -28.64 1.49
C LYS A 22 10.01 -29.51 1.49
N TRP A 23 8.94 -29.05 2.09
CA TRP A 23 7.66 -29.77 2.14
C TRP A 23 7.08 -30.01 0.72
N LEU A 24 7.16 -29.02 -0.18
CA LEU A 24 6.75 -29.17 -1.57
C LEU A 24 7.55 -30.25 -2.29
N GLN A 25 8.89 -30.24 -2.14
CA GLN A 25 9.77 -31.24 -2.72
C GLN A 25 9.41 -32.66 -2.25
N ASP A 26 9.17 -32.84 -0.94
CA ASP A 26 8.92 -34.14 -0.35
C ASP A 26 7.48 -34.66 -0.59
N THR A 27 6.49 -33.77 -0.51
CA THR A 27 5.06 -34.13 -0.60
C THR A 27 4.62 -34.36 -2.02
N TYR A 28 5.06 -33.51 -2.95
CA TYR A 28 4.66 -33.59 -4.36
C TYR A 28 5.72 -34.27 -5.24
N ASN A 29 6.91 -34.55 -4.71
CA ASN A 29 8.05 -35.04 -5.47
C ASN A 29 8.30 -34.23 -6.75
N CYS A 30 8.22 -32.90 -6.60
CA CYS A 30 8.25 -31.95 -7.70
C CYS A 30 9.52 -31.06 -7.67
N GLU A 31 9.85 -30.48 -8.82
CA GLU A 31 10.83 -29.40 -8.89
C GLU A 31 10.22 -28.10 -8.35
N VAL A 32 11.00 -27.38 -7.54
CA VAL A 32 10.58 -26.07 -7.01
C VAL A 32 11.46 -24.98 -7.60
N VAL A 33 10.82 -24.00 -8.22
CA VAL A 33 11.40 -22.73 -8.65
C VAL A 33 11.13 -21.72 -7.55
N THR A 34 12.10 -20.95 -7.11
CA THR A 34 11.91 -19.92 -6.11
C THR A 34 11.89 -18.53 -6.73
N PHE A 35 10.97 -17.71 -6.28
CA PHE A 35 10.86 -16.31 -6.66
C PHE A 35 10.86 -15.40 -5.44
N THR A 36 11.76 -14.44 -5.40
CA THR A 36 11.87 -13.39 -4.41
C THR A 36 11.73 -12.05 -5.12
N ALA A 37 10.71 -11.25 -4.73
CA ALA A 37 10.53 -9.90 -5.23
C ALA A 37 11.34 -8.92 -4.38
N ASP A 38 12.18 -8.09 -5.00
CA ASP A 38 12.73 -6.91 -4.36
C ASP A 38 11.75 -5.74 -4.56
N LEU A 39 11.04 -5.40 -3.51
CA LEU A 39 10.13 -4.26 -3.43
C LEU A 39 10.69 -3.14 -2.52
N GLY A 40 11.99 -3.20 -2.20
CA GLY A 40 12.63 -2.27 -1.29
C GLY A 40 12.52 -2.63 0.19
N GLN A 41 12.38 -3.93 0.51
CA GLN A 41 12.35 -4.43 1.89
C GLN A 41 13.73 -4.43 2.57
N GLY A 42 14.82 -4.15 1.84
CA GLY A 42 16.19 -4.07 2.37
C GLY A 42 16.99 -5.34 2.23
N GLU A 43 17.79 -5.71 3.25
CA GLU A 43 18.86 -6.71 3.19
C GLU A 43 18.43 -8.17 3.03
N GLU A 44 17.13 -8.47 3.05
CA GLU A 44 16.64 -9.87 3.09
C GLU A 44 16.67 -10.60 1.73
N VAL A 45 16.95 -9.91 0.64
CA VAL A 45 16.83 -10.43 -0.73
C VAL A 45 17.96 -11.38 -1.09
N GLU A 46 19.22 -10.99 -0.90
CA GLU A 46 20.40 -11.83 -1.27
C GLU A 46 20.57 -13.10 -0.41
N PRO A 47 20.34 -13.09 0.91
CA PRO A 47 20.39 -14.33 1.69
C PRO A 47 19.40 -15.40 1.22
N ALA A 48 18.28 -15.03 0.59
CA ALA A 48 17.31 -15.96 0.05
C ALA A 48 17.90 -16.86 -1.05
N ARG A 49 18.74 -16.31 -1.93
CA ARG A 49 19.42 -17.06 -2.98
C ARG A 49 20.29 -18.19 -2.43
N ALA A 50 21.16 -17.86 -1.48
CA ALA A 50 22.07 -18.84 -0.89
C ALA A 50 21.33 -19.98 -0.19
N LYS A 51 20.25 -19.66 0.52
CA LYS A 51 19.39 -20.65 1.19
C LYS A 51 18.68 -21.56 0.18
N ALA A 52 18.11 -21.01 -0.88
CA ALA A 52 17.47 -21.80 -1.92
C ALA A 52 18.46 -22.75 -2.62
N GLN A 53 19.66 -22.26 -2.94
CA GLN A 53 20.74 -23.09 -3.52
C GLN A 53 21.15 -24.24 -2.60
N ALA A 54 21.31 -23.96 -1.29
CA ALA A 54 21.63 -24.97 -0.30
C ALA A 54 20.58 -26.08 -0.17
N MET A 55 19.32 -25.76 -0.53
CA MET A 55 18.20 -26.69 -0.56
C MET A 55 17.98 -27.37 -1.92
N GLY A 56 18.94 -27.24 -2.84
CA GLY A 56 18.94 -27.92 -4.15
C GLY A 56 18.06 -27.28 -5.21
N VAL A 57 17.60 -26.03 -5.02
CA VAL A 57 16.85 -25.30 -6.04
C VAL A 57 17.77 -24.90 -7.19
N LYS A 58 17.36 -25.19 -8.42
CA LYS A 58 18.14 -24.92 -9.65
C LYS A 58 17.75 -23.60 -10.30
N GLU A 59 16.45 -23.29 -10.31
CA GLU A 59 15.90 -22.08 -10.92
C GLU A 59 15.49 -21.09 -9.80
N ILE A 60 16.23 -19.99 -9.68
CA ILE A 60 16.07 -19.00 -8.61
C ILE A 60 15.94 -17.61 -9.24
N TYR A 61 14.78 -17.01 -9.09
CA TYR A 61 14.46 -15.66 -9.55
C TYR A 61 14.53 -14.70 -8.37
N ILE A 62 15.29 -13.64 -8.52
CA ILE A 62 15.29 -12.48 -7.62
C ILE A 62 15.20 -11.26 -8.51
N ASP A 63 14.02 -10.64 -8.54
CA ASP A 63 13.73 -9.57 -9.48
C ASP A 63 13.58 -8.24 -8.74
N ASP A 64 14.29 -7.22 -9.22
CA ASP A 64 14.10 -5.84 -8.77
C ASP A 64 12.82 -5.27 -9.40
N LEU A 65 11.78 -5.20 -8.60
CA LEU A 65 10.45 -4.71 -8.99
C LEU A 65 10.12 -3.34 -8.38
N ARG A 66 11.09 -2.66 -7.77
CA ARG A 66 10.87 -1.40 -7.04
C ARG A 66 10.26 -0.32 -7.92
N GLU A 67 10.79 -0.16 -9.14
CA GLU A 67 10.30 0.86 -10.06
C GLU A 67 8.88 0.54 -10.56
N GLU A 68 8.64 -0.71 -10.98
CA GLU A 68 7.31 -1.16 -11.40
C GLU A 68 6.29 -1.04 -10.24
N PHE A 69 6.70 -1.41 -9.02
CA PHE A 69 5.85 -1.32 -7.84
C PHE A 69 5.35 0.11 -7.61
N VAL A 70 6.24 1.09 -7.65
CA VAL A 70 5.84 2.47 -7.36
C VAL A 70 5.08 3.07 -8.54
N ARG A 71 5.58 2.89 -9.78
CA ARG A 71 5.00 3.49 -10.98
C ARG A 71 3.61 2.94 -11.30
N ASP A 72 3.43 1.61 -11.25
CA ASP A 72 2.26 0.93 -11.80
C ASP A 72 1.25 0.49 -10.72
N PHE A 73 1.62 0.54 -9.44
CA PHE A 73 0.74 0.13 -8.33
C PHE A 73 0.56 1.24 -7.30
N VAL A 74 1.64 1.81 -6.77
CA VAL A 74 1.54 2.83 -5.71
C VAL A 74 1.00 4.14 -6.27
N PHE A 75 1.57 4.70 -7.33
CA PHE A 75 1.12 5.97 -7.89
C PHE A 75 -0.34 5.93 -8.35
N PRO A 76 -0.81 4.91 -9.11
CA PRO A 76 -2.24 4.79 -9.44
C PRO A 76 -3.16 4.79 -8.20
N MET A 77 -2.74 4.14 -7.12
CA MET A 77 -3.47 4.15 -5.86
C MET A 77 -3.50 5.55 -5.22
N PHE A 78 -2.40 6.30 -5.28
CA PHE A 78 -2.33 7.66 -4.74
C PHE A 78 -3.10 8.68 -5.58
N ARG A 79 -3.25 8.50 -6.90
CA ARG A 79 -4.16 9.31 -7.73
C ARG A 79 -5.60 9.25 -7.23
N ALA A 80 -6.00 8.13 -6.63
CA ALA A 80 -7.31 7.97 -5.98
C ALA A 80 -7.37 8.55 -4.55
N ASN A 81 -6.28 9.06 -3.98
CA ASN A 81 -6.15 9.41 -2.57
C ASN A 81 -6.57 8.25 -1.64
N THR A 82 -6.16 7.03 -1.97
CA THR A 82 -6.68 5.81 -1.37
C THR A 82 -6.28 5.67 0.09
N VAL A 83 -7.28 5.50 0.94
CA VAL A 83 -7.11 5.24 2.38
C VAL A 83 -8.14 4.19 2.79
N TYR A 84 -7.69 3.09 3.39
CA TYR A 84 -8.60 2.08 3.93
C TYR A 84 -8.94 2.41 5.39
N GLU A 85 -10.24 2.33 5.71
CA GLU A 85 -10.79 2.64 7.04
C GLU A 85 -10.33 4.00 7.62
N GLY A 86 -10.10 4.97 6.74
CA GLY A 86 -9.78 6.36 7.11
C GLY A 86 -8.30 6.65 7.36
N GLU A 87 -7.44 5.64 7.52
CA GLU A 87 -6.06 5.84 7.95
C GLU A 87 -5.02 4.97 7.22
N TYR A 88 -5.32 3.72 6.87
CA TYR A 88 -4.35 2.77 6.36
C TYR A 88 -4.05 2.96 4.87
N LEU A 89 -2.77 3.15 4.53
CA LEU A 89 -2.26 3.39 3.16
C LEU A 89 -1.95 2.11 2.36
N LEU A 90 -2.43 0.95 2.79
CA LEU A 90 -2.49 -0.29 2.01
C LEU A 90 -1.15 -0.91 1.56
N GLY A 91 -0.03 -0.61 2.23
CA GLY A 91 1.29 -1.02 1.76
C GLY A 91 1.47 -2.53 1.55
N THR A 92 0.96 -3.39 2.44
CA THR A 92 0.97 -4.84 2.24
C THR A 92 0.02 -5.24 1.10
N SER A 93 -1.19 -4.67 1.09
CA SER A 93 -2.24 -5.06 0.14
C SER A 93 -1.86 -4.77 -1.31
N ILE A 94 -1.21 -3.63 -1.58
CA ILE A 94 -0.84 -3.20 -2.93
C ILE A 94 0.40 -3.93 -3.47
N ALA A 95 1.22 -4.53 -2.61
CA ALA A 95 2.38 -5.30 -3.03
C ALA A 95 2.01 -6.68 -3.61
N ARG A 96 0.97 -7.31 -3.07
CA ARG A 96 0.59 -8.70 -3.44
C ARG A 96 0.15 -8.86 -4.90
N PRO A 97 -0.59 -7.94 -5.54
CA PRO A 97 -0.92 -8.02 -6.96
C PRO A 97 0.29 -8.07 -7.89
N LEU A 98 1.34 -7.31 -7.61
CA LEU A 98 2.58 -7.35 -8.39
C LEU A 98 3.33 -8.66 -8.19
N ILE A 99 3.45 -9.14 -6.95
CA ILE A 99 4.09 -10.43 -6.67
C ILE A 99 3.34 -11.55 -7.36
N ALA A 100 2.00 -11.57 -7.30
CA ALA A 100 1.17 -12.57 -7.98
C ALA A 100 1.35 -12.52 -9.50
N LYS A 101 1.44 -11.33 -10.10
CA LYS A 101 1.72 -11.15 -11.53
C LYS A 101 3.04 -11.82 -11.89
N ARG A 102 4.12 -11.51 -11.19
CA ARG A 102 5.44 -12.04 -11.53
C ARG A 102 5.53 -13.56 -11.26
N LEU A 103 4.87 -14.07 -10.23
CA LEU A 103 4.75 -15.52 -10.01
C LEU A 103 4.13 -16.24 -11.21
N ILE A 104 3.06 -15.68 -11.78
CA ILE A 104 2.39 -16.26 -12.96
C ILE A 104 3.25 -16.15 -14.22
N GLU A 105 3.97 -15.04 -14.40
CA GLU A 105 4.91 -14.87 -15.50
C GLU A 105 6.01 -15.94 -15.43
N ILE A 106 6.66 -16.13 -14.28
CA ILE A 106 7.68 -17.16 -14.06
C ILE A 106 7.09 -18.57 -14.25
N ALA A 107 5.86 -18.81 -13.78
CA ALA A 107 5.20 -20.11 -14.01
C ALA A 107 4.98 -20.40 -15.50
N ASN A 108 4.69 -19.38 -16.31
CA ASN A 108 4.58 -19.52 -17.76
C ASN A 108 5.96 -19.71 -18.44
N GLU A 109 6.97 -18.95 -18.01
CA GLU A 109 8.34 -19.03 -18.53
C GLU A 109 8.99 -20.39 -18.26
N THR A 110 8.75 -20.96 -17.08
CA THR A 110 9.36 -22.23 -16.65
C THR A 110 8.52 -23.46 -16.95
N GLY A 111 7.28 -23.27 -17.45
CA GLY A 111 6.31 -24.35 -17.68
C GLY A 111 5.82 -24.98 -16.38
N ALA A 112 5.78 -24.24 -15.28
CA ALA A 112 5.32 -24.79 -14.00
C ALA A 112 3.81 -25.05 -13.97
N ASP A 113 3.45 -26.18 -13.35
CA ASP A 113 2.06 -26.63 -13.21
C ASP A 113 1.27 -25.89 -12.13
N ALA A 114 2.00 -25.36 -11.14
CA ALA A 114 1.41 -24.74 -9.96
C ALA A 114 2.24 -23.57 -9.45
N ILE A 115 1.60 -22.75 -8.64
CA ILE A 115 2.27 -21.74 -7.79
C ILE A 115 2.04 -22.07 -6.31
N SER A 116 2.89 -21.57 -5.44
CA SER A 116 2.75 -21.71 -3.98
C SER A 116 3.12 -20.41 -3.26
N HIS A 117 2.52 -20.19 -2.11
CA HIS A 117 2.78 -19.05 -1.23
C HIS A 117 2.79 -19.44 0.24
N GLY A 118 3.46 -18.63 1.07
CA GLY A 118 3.58 -18.84 2.51
C GLY A 118 2.53 -18.12 3.37
N ALA A 119 1.49 -17.57 2.77
CA ALA A 119 0.46 -16.86 3.52
C ALA A 119 -0.35 -17.82 4.40
N THR A 120 -0.56 -17.44 5.68
CA THR A 120 -1.33 -18.24 6.65
C THR A 120 -2.83 -18.22 6.35
N GLY A 121 -3.55 -19.26 6.77
CA GLY A 121 -5.00 -19.35 6.61
C GLY A 121 -5.82 -18.29 7.40
N LYS A 122 -5.19 -17.55 8.30
CA LYS A 122 -5.80 -16.46 9.09
C LYS A 122 -5.55 -15.07 8.50
N GLY A 123 -4.66 -14.95 7.50
CA GLY A 123 -4.29 -13.69 6.87
C GLY A 123 -5.07 -13.37 5.61
N ASN A 124 -5.16 -12.09 5.26
CA ASN A 124 -5.73 -11.63 3.99
C ASN A 124 -4.84 -11.99 2.79
N ASP A 125 -3.54 -12.17 2.99
CA ASP A 125 -2.58 -12.34 1.90
C ASP A 125 -2.85 -13.58 1.05
N GLN A 126 -3.33 -14.67 1.62
CA GLN A 126 -3.77 -15.84 0.85
C GLN A 126 -4.82 -15.46 -0.19
N VAL A 127 -5.80 -14.63 0.20
CA VAL A 127 -6.85 -14.16 -0.73
C VAL A 127 -6.25 -13.30 -1.84
N ARG A 128 -5.35 -12.38 -1.48
CA ARG A 128 -4.70 -11.46 -2.42
C ARG A 128 -3.86 -12.19 -3.46
N PHE A 129 -3.06 -13.17 -3.04
CA PHE A 129 -2.25 -13.99 -3.95
C PHE A 129 -3.13 -14.81 -4.89
N GLU A 130 -4.12 -15.50 -4.35
CA GLU A 130 -4.93 -16.44 -5.12
C GLU A 130 -5.87 -15.74 -6.08
N LEU A 131 -6.57 -14.68 -5.66
CA LEU A 131 -7.41 -13.89 -6.58
C LEU A 131 -6.58 -13.27 -7.71
N GLY A 132 -5.38 -12.76 -7.41
CA GLY A 132 -4.46 -12.29 -8.43
C GLY A 132 -4.04 -13.39 -9.41
N ALA A 133 -3.67 -14.55 -8.89
CA ALA A 133 -3.27 -15.68 -9.71
C ALA A 133 -4.40 -16.17 -10.62
N TYR A 134 -5.62 -16.36 -10.10
CA TYR A 134 -6.78 -16.80 -10.89
C TYR A 134 -7.21 -15.76 -11.92
N ALA A 135 -7.08 -14.48 -11.64
CA ALA A 135 -7.37 -13.44 -12.62
C ALA A 135 -6.39 -13.45 -13.80
N LEU A 136 -5.11 -13.73 -13.54
CA LEU A 136 -4.04 -13.71 -14.55
C LEU A 136 -3.89 -15.07 -15.28
N LYS A 137 -4.20 -16.19 -14.62
CA LYS A 137 -4.14 -17.56 -15.17
C LYS A 137 -5.27 -18.39 -14.58
N PRO A 138 -6.49 -18.36 -15.14
CA PRO A 138 -7.69 -18.98 -14.55
C PRO A 138 -7.58 -20.47 -14.22
N GLY A 139 -6.73 -21.21 -14.93
CA GLY A 139 -6.51 -22.65 -14.73
C GLY A 139 -5.31 -23.00 -13.83
N VAL A 140 -4.65 -22.02 -13.21
CA VAL A 140 -3.47 -22.27 -12.37
C VAL A 140 -3.84 -23.06 -11.12
N LYS A 141 -3.04 -24.07 -10.77
CA LYS A 141 -3.13 -24.74 -9.48
C LYS A 141 -2.40 -23.91 -8.44
N VAL A 142 -3.06 -23.64 -7.32
CA VAL A 142 -2.45 -22.97 -6.16
C VAL A 142 -2.27 -23.98 -5.04
N ILE A 143 -1.06 -24.10 -4.52
CA ILE A 143 -0.73 -24.90 -3.35
C ILE A 143 -0.49 -23.95 -2.18
N ALA A 144 -1.33 -24.06 -1.15
CA ALA A 144 -1.29 -23.22 0.05
C ALA A 144 -1.00 -24.09 1.28
N PRO A 145 0.27 -24.38 1.60
CA PRO A 145 0.65 -25.38 2.61
C PRO A 145 0.00 -25.17 3.98
N TRP A 146 -0.17 -23.93 4.42
CA TRP A 146 -0.85 -23.63 5.70
C TRP A 146 -2.29 -24.15 5.80
N ARG A 147 -2.92 -24.55 4.71
CA ARG A 147 -4.24 -25.18 4.69
C ARG A 147 -4.19 -26.69 4.46
N GLU A 148 -3.00 -27.23 4.16
CA GLU A 148 -2.82 -28.63 3.76
C GLU A 148 -2.01 -29.45 4.78
N TRP A 149 -1.05 -28.82 5.48
CA TRP A 149 -0.15 -29.50 6.40
C TRP A 149 -0.61 -29.43 7.86
N ASP A 150 0.06 -30.19 8.74
CA ASP A 150 -0.18 -30.23 10.19
C ASP A 150 0.84 -29.42 11.02
N LEU A 151 1.71 -28.64 10.33
CA LEU A 151 2.76 -27.81 10.95
C LEU A 151 2.19 -26.46 11.42
N LEU A 152 1.24 -26.49 12.36
CA LEU A 152 0.40 -25.33 12.74
C LEU A 152 1.03 -24.39 13.77
N SER A 153 2.29 -24.63 14.19
CA SER A 153 2.98 -23.77 15.15
C SER A 153 4.42 -23.53 14.75
N ARG A 154 4.99 -22.43 15.26
CA ARG A 154 6.40 -22.12 15.05
C ARG A 154 7.32 -23.23 15.58
N GLU A 155 6.97 -23.85 16.70
CA GLU A 155 7.71 -24.98 17.27
C GLU A 155 7.78 -26.14 16.28
N LYS A 156 6.64 -26.57 15.74
CA LYS A 156 6.56 -27.63 14.74
C LYS A 156 7.33 -27.30 13.46
N LEU A 157 7.35 -26.04 13.02
CA LEU A 157 8.16 -25.60 11.90
C LEU A 157 9.67 -25.71 12.19
N MET A 158 10.07 -25.36 13.41
CA MET A 158 11.46 -25.50 13.85
C MET A 158 11.89 -26.96 13.92
N ASP A 159 11.07 -27.84 14.50
CA ASP A 159 11.32 -29.29 14.56
C ASP A 159 11.45 -29.91 13.17
N TYR A 160 10.53 -29.52 12.26
CA TYR A 160 10.58 -29.97 10.86
C TYR A 160 11.89 -29.51 10.18
N ALA A 161 12.24 -28.26 10.40
CA ALA A 161 13.45 -27.70 9.83
C ALA A 161 14.73 -28.37 10.35
N GLU A 162 14.80 -28.70 11.63
CA GLU A 162 15.92 -29.43 12.22
C GLU A 162 15.99 -30.86 11.68
N LYS A 163 14.86 -31.56 11.63
CA LYS A 163 14.75 -32.93 11.10
C LYS A 163 15.22 -33.03 9.64
N HIS A 164 14.94 -32.02 8.83
CA HIS A 164 15.28 -32.00 7.40
C HIS A 164 16.54 -31.20 7.07
N ALA A 165 17.34 -30.82 8.10
CA ALA A 165 18.58 -30.05 7.97
C ALA A 165 18.43 -28.76 7.11
N ILE A 166 17.28 -28.10 7.25
CA ILE A 166 17.02 -26.84 6.54
C ILE A 166 17.92 -25.75 7.13
N PRO A 167 18.66 -24.99 6.31
CA PRO A 167 19.56 -23.96 6.79
C PRO A 167 18.78 -22.78 7.40
N ILE A 168 18.64 -22.80 8.73
CA ILE A 168 18.04 -21.72 9.50
C ILE A 168 19.15 -20.98 10.22
N GLU A 169 19.21 -19.66 10.05
CA GLU A 169 20.10 -18.86 10.86
C GLU A 169 19.64 -18.90 12.32
N ARG A 170 20.45 -19.53 13.16
CA ARG A 170 20.32 -19.42 14.61
C ARG A 170 20.84 -18.04 15.02
N HIS A 171 20.07 -17.01 14.78
CA HIS A 171 20.48 -15.68 15.19
C HIS A 171 20.49 -15.55 16.71
N GLY A 172 21.68 -15.30 17.25
CA GLY A 172 21.88 -14.86 18.63
C GLY A 172 21.44 -13.42 18.92
N LYS A 173 20.83 -12.73 17.96
CA LYS A 173 20.15 -11.44 18.18
C LYS A 173 18.72 -11.71 18.61
N LYS A 174 18.25 -11.04 19.67
CA LYS A 174 16.83 -11.05 20.06
C LYS A 174 15.99 -10.80 18.80
N LYS A 175 15.26 -11.82 18.35
CA LYS A 175 14.34 -11.66 17.22
C LYS A 175 13.26 -10.67 17.65
N SER A 176 12.89 -9.75 16.76
CA SER A 176 11.75 -8.86 16.99
C SER A 176 10.54 -9.70 17.46
N PRO A 177 9.84 -9.32 18.52
CA PRO A 177 8.62 -10.01 18.95
C PRO A 177 7.49 -9.86 17.95
N TYR A 178 7.64 -8.93 17.00
CA TYR A 178 6.64 -8.60 16.00
C TYR A 178 6.82 -9.40 14.72
N SER A 179 5.70 -9.77 14.09
CA SER A 179 5.65 -10.14 12.68
C SER A 179 5.75 -8.87 11.85
N MET A 180 6.60 -8.86 10.84
CA MET A 180 6.89 -7.67 10.05
C MET A 180 6.83 -7.98 8.56
N ASP A 181 6.27 -7.03 7.79
CA ASP A 181 6.34 -6.99 6.33
C ASP A 181 6.81 -5.60 5.91
N ALA A 182 7.72 -5.54 4.94
CA ALA A 182 8.31 -4.28 4.48
C ALA A 182 8.37 -4.22 2.95
N ASN A 183 8.16 -3.02 2.44
CA ASN A 183 8.39 -2.66 1.04
C ASN A 183 8.61 -1.13 0.96
N LEU A 184 8.84 -0.58 -0.23
CA LEU A 184 9.07 0.87 -0.40
C LEU A 184 7.94 1.76 0.15
N LEU A 185 6.70 1.28 0.25
CA LEU A 185 5.61 2.11 0.74
C LEU A 185 5.53 2.12 2.27
N HIS A 186 5.82 0.99 2.93
CA HIS A 186 5.64 0.90 4.38
C HIS A 186 6.47 -0.20 5.06
N ILE A 187 6.50 -0.14 6.39
CA ILE A 187 6.72 -1.30 7.26
C ILE A 187 5.46 -1.54 8.08
N SER A 188 5.04 -2.80 8.21
CA SER A 188 3.98 -3.23 9.12
C SER A 188 4.54 -4.02 10.29
N TYR A 189 3.88 -3.90 11.45
CA TYR A 189 4.18 -4.62 12.68
C TYR A 189 2.90 -5.21 13.24
N GLU A 190 2.90 -6.49 13.54
CA GLU A 190 1.78 -7.23 14.12
C GLU A 190 2.27 -8.22 15.19
N GLY A 191 1.37 -8.62 16.09
CA GLY A 191 1.67 -9.61 17.12
C GLY A 191 2.44 -9.07 18.32
N GLY A 192 2.91 -9.95 19.20
CA GLY A 192 3.59 -9.56 20.43
C GLY A 192 2.67 -8.72 21.33
N VAL A 193 3.19 -7.61 21.85
CA VAL A 193 2.41 -6.70 22.73
C VAL A 193 1.22 -6.03 22.02
N LEU A 194 1.21 -6.00 20.67
CA LEU A 194 0.13 -5.41 19.88
C LEU A 194 -1.15 -6.28 19.88
N GLU A 195 -1.10 -7.53 20.37
CA GLU A 195 -2.29 -8.36 20.53
C GLU A 195 -3.21 -7.85 21.64
N ASP A 196 -2.69 -7.04 22.57
CA ASP A 196 -3.48 -6.30 23.55
C ASP A 196 -3.69 -4.86 23.06
N THR A 197 -4.95 -4.51 22.78
CA THR A 197 -5.30 -3.17 22.23
C THR A 197 -5.14 -2.03 23.23
N TRP A 198 -4.85 -2.30 24.51
CA TRP A 198 -4.62 -1.30 25.55
C TRP A 198 -3.14 -1.07 25.85
N THR A 199 -2.27 -2.01 25.44
CA THR A 199 -0.82 -1.88 25.66
C THR A 199 -0.19 -0.97 24.61
N GLU A 200 0.56 0.04 25.07
CA GLU A 200 1.34 0.93 24.20
C GLU A 200 2.46 0.14 23.52
N HIS A 201 2.72 0.44 22.25
CA HIS A 201 3.86 -0.10 21.51
C HIS A 201 5.19 0.44 22.05
N GLU A 202 6.24 -0.35 21.92
CA GLU A 202 7.60 0.06 22.34
C GLU A 202 8.23 0.97 21.28
N GLU A 203 8.98 2.01 21.72
CA GLU A 203 9.60 2.98 20.81
C GLU A 203 10.65 2.32 19.91
N ASP A 204 11.36 1.29 20.37
CA ASP A 204 12.36 0.54 19.60
C ASP A 204 11.77 -0.38 18.53
N MET A 205 10.45 -0.48 18.44
CA MET A 205 9.75 -1.17 17.35
C MET A 205 9.95 -0.43 16.01
N TRP A 206 9.94 0.90 16.04
CA TRP A 206 9.99 1.75 14.85
C TRP A 206 11.39 1.75 14.21
N ARG A 207 11.47 1.55 12.89
CA ARG A 207 12.74 1.41 12.16
C ARG A 207 13.06 2.58 11.22
N TRP A 208 12.04 3.17 10.63
CA TRP A 208 12.20 4.23 9.65
C TRP A 208 12.00 5.62 10.23
N THR A 209 11.22 5.74 11.29
CA THR A 209 10.77 7.03 11.81
C THR A 209 11.35 7.29 13.19
N LYS A 210 11.83 8.50 13.38
CA LYS A 210 12.11 9.04 14.72
C LYS A 210 10.79 9.31 15.44
N SER A 211 10.82 9.33 16.78
CA SER A 211 9.69 9.88 17.51
C SER A 211 9.51 11.38 17.17
N PRO A 212 8.28 11.91 17.22
CA PRO A 212 8.07 13.35 17.06
C PRO A 212 8.87 14.19 18.03
N GLU A 213 9.13 13.69 19.25
CA GLU A 213 9.94 14.33 20.28
C GLU A 213 11.41 14.46 19.87
N ASP A 214 11.97 13.39 19.27
CA ASP A 214 13.37 13.31 18.83
C ASP A 214 13.61 13.90 17.44
N ALA A 215 12.54 14.21 16.72
CA ALA A 215 12.63 14.84 15.41
C ALA A 215 13.22 16.27 15.51
N PRO A 216 13.88 16.77 14.45
CA PRO A 216 14.55 18.08 14.48
C PRO A 216 13.63 19.23 14.91
N ASN A 217 14.20 20.17 15.70
CA ASN A 217 13.51 21.40 16.08
C ASN A 217 13.47 22.44 14.93
N THR A 218 14.22 22.21 13.86
CA THR A 218 14.20 23.02 12.65
C THR A 218 13.33 22.33 11.62
N PRO A 219 12.30 23.01 11.06
CA PRO A 219 11.44 22.41 10.04
C PRO A 219 12.20 22.16 8.73
N THR A 220 11.82 21.10 8.04
CA THR A 220 12.26 20.82 6.66
C THR A 220 11.22 21.32 5.68
N TYR A 221 11.64 22.08 4.68
CA TYR A 221 10.77 22.50 3.56
C TYR A 221 11.07 21.63 2.36
N LEU A 222 10.02 21.35 1.56
CA LEU A 222 10.09 20.47 0.39
C LEU A 222 9.09 20.93 -0.65
N GLU A 223 9.50 20.98 -1.92
CA GLU A 223 8.61 21.22 -3.06
C GLU A 223 8.44 19.93 -3.88
N LEU A 224 7.18 19.55 -4.11
CA LEU A 224 6.81 18.40 -4.94
C LEU A 224 6.19 18.90 -6.24
N THR A 225 6.79 18.52 -7.37
CA THR A 225 6.26 18.83 -8.71
C THR A 225 5.42 17.69 -9.22
N TYR A 226 4.20 18.00 -9.63
CA TYR A 226 3.21 17.06 -10.16
C TYR A 226 3.02 17.19 -11.65
N ARG A 227 2.86 16.06 -12.35
CA ARG A 227 2.42 15.95 -13.74
C ARG A 227 1.41 14.82 -13.86
N ASN A 228 0.19 15.15 -14.32
CA ASN A 228 -0.94 14.20 -14.43
C ASN A 228 -1.19 13.42 -13.13
N GLY A 229 -1.12 14.10 -11.98
CA GLY A 229 -1.34 13.52 -10.66
C GLY A 229 -0.16 12.77 -10.06
N ASP A 230 0.93 12.55 -10.78
CA ASP A 230 2.13 11.86 -10.29
C ASP A 230 3.23 12.85 -9.93
N ILE A 231 4.01 12.53 -8.89
CA ILE A 231 5.19 13.31 -8.51
C ILE A 231 6.32 12.98 -9.49
N VAL A 232 6.87 14.00 -10.14
CA VAL A 232 7.95 13.85 -11.11
C VAL A 232 9.27 14.51 -10.65
N ALA A 233 9.21 15.40 -9.66
CA ALA A 233 10.43 16.04 -9.13
C ALA A 233 10.26 16.43 -7.65
N LEU A 234 11.36 16.45 -6.92
CA LEU A 234 11.49 17.00 -5.58
C LEU A 234 12.50 18.14 -5.59
N ASP A 235 12.12 19.31 -5.07
CA ASP A 235 12.93 20.55 -5.07
C ASP A 235 13.52 20.87 -6.46
N GLY A 236 12.72 20.64 -7.52
CA GLY A 236 13.09 20.86 -8.91
C GLY A 236 14.00 19.80 -9.53
N VAL A 237 14.38 18.75 -8.80
CA VAL A 237 15.19 17.64 -9.32
C VAL A 237 14.27 16.50 -9.77
N GLU A 238 14.27 16.18 -11.07
CA GLU A 238 13.51 15.05 -11.62
C GLU A 238 14.04 13.72 -11.06
N MET A 239 13.11 12.84 -10.72
CA MET A 239 13.41 11.54 -10.14
C MET A 239 12.47 10.47 -10.68
N THR A 240 12.92 9.20 -10.66
CA THR A 240 12.05 8.07 -10.94
C THR A 240 11.06 7.84 -9.79
N PRO A 241 9.89 7.22 -10.04
CA PRO A 241 8.89 6.93 -9.02
C PRO A 241 9.45 6.25 -7.75
N ALA A 242 10.27 5.20 -7.91
CA ALA A 242 10.88 4.53 -6.76
C ALA A 242 11.84 5.44 -5.99
N THR A 243 12.61 6.28 -6.68
CA THR A 243 13.52 7.25 -6.05
C THR A 243 12.76 8.34 -5.31
N VAL A 244 11.64 8.83 -5.87
CA VAL A 244 10.74 9.77 -5.19
C VAL A 244 10.29 9.20 -3.86
N LEU A 245 9.71 8.00 -3.86
CA LEU A 245 9.17 7.39 -2.64
C LEU A 245 10.26 7.10 -1.60
N ALA A 246 11.40 6.55 -2.02
CA ALA A 246 12.54 6.30 -1.13
C ALA A 246 13.07 7.60 -0.48
N THR A 247 13.16 8.68 -1.27
CA THR A 247 13.60 9.99 -0.76
C THR A 247 12.60 10.57 0.24
N LEU A 248 11.30 10.48 -0.07
CA LEU A 248 10.24 10.93 0.83
C LEU A 248 10.18 10.10 2.12
N ASN A 249 10.44 8.79 2.05
CA ASN A 249 10.54 7.94 3.24
C ASN A 249 11.66 8.41 4.17
N ARG A 250 12.85 8.67 3.62
CA ARG A 250 13.99 9.14 4.42
C ARG A 250 13.69 10.50 5.06
N ILE A 251 13.26 11.48 4.27
CA ILE A 251 12.96 12.82 4.77
C ILE A 251 11.81 12.79 5.79
N GLY A 252 10.74 12.05 5.49
CA GLY A 252 9.59 11.93 6.38
C GLY A 252 9.95 11.22 7.70
N GLY A 253 10.72 10.14 7.63
CA GLY A 253 11.18 9.40 8.79
C GLY A 253 12.07 10.24 9.71
N GLU A 254 12.99 11.03 9.15
CA GLU A 254 13.81 11.98 9.89
C GLU A 254 12.98 13.04 10.64
N ASN A 255 11.80 13.41 10.13
CA ASN A 255 10.88 14.38 10.69
C ASN A 255 9.75 13.76 11.54
N GLY A 256 9.81 12.45 11.83
CA GLY A 256 8.85 11.76 12.68
C GLY A 256 7.48 11.53 12.05
N ILE A 257 7.39 11.52 10.71
CA ILE A 257 6.13 11.43 9.97
C ILE A 257 5.82 9.97 9.63
N GLY A 258 4.52 9.61 9.72
CA GLY A 258 3.99 8.40 9.10
C GLY A 258 3.82 7.21 10.02
N ARG A 259 3.84 7.37 11.34
CA ARG A 259 3.47 6.32 12.30
C ARG A 259 1.95 6.22 12.40
N LEU A 260 1.46 5.00 12.44
CA LEU A 260 0.05 4.69 12.57
C LEU A 260 -0.13 3.46 13.45
N ASP A 261 -1.11 3.49 14.34
CA ASP A 261 -1.57 2.36 15.16
C ASP A 261 -3.09 2.24 14.98
N ILE A 262 -3.55 1.15 14.36
CA ILE A 262 -4.97 0.95 14.06
C ILE A 262 -5.43 -0.46 14.40
N VAL A 263 -6.74 -0.59 14.62
CA VAL A 263 -7.45 -1.87 14.63
C VAL A 263 -8.30 -1.97 13.38
N GLU A 264 -7.81 -2.68 12.38
CA GLU A 264 -8.47 -2.84 11.08
C GLU A 264 -9.37 -4.08 11.02
N ASN A 265 -10.33 -4.07 10.10
CA ASN A 265 -11.20 -5.21 9.85
C ASN A 265 -10.64 -6.05 8.69
N ARG A 266 -10.11 -7.24 9.01
CA ARG A 266 -9.63 -8.19 8.00
C ARG A 266 -10.78 -8.75 7.17
N TYR A 267 -10.52 -8.98 5.88
CA TYR A 267 -11.51 -9.56 4.97
C TYR A 267 -11.95 -10.96 5.38
N VAL A 268 -11.08 -11.72 6.05
CA VAL A 268 -11.40 -13.03 6.62
C VAL A 268 -12.26 -12.97 7.89
N GLY A 269 -12.73 -11.77 8.32
CA GLY A 269 -13.79 -11.57 9.29
C GLY A 269 -13.36 -11.27 10.72
N MET A 270 -12.07 -11.05 10.98
CA MET A 270 -11.58 -10.69 12.33
C MET A 270 -11.02 -9.26 12.36
N LYS A 271 -11.00 -8.67 13.55
CA LYS A 271 -10.26 -7.44 13.82
C LYS A 271 -8.79 -7.77 14.12
N SER A 272 -7.87 -6.93 13.66
CA SER A 272 -6.45 -7.07 13.93
C SER A 272 -5.83 -5.72 14.19
N ARG A 273 -5.06 -5.58 15.26
CA ARG A 273 -4.25 -4.38 15.50
C ARG A 273 -2.93 -4.52 14.74
N GLY A 274 -2.59 -3.47 14.03
CA GLY A 274 -1.32 -3.32 13.35
C GLY A 274 -0.75 -1.92 13.51
N CYS A 275 0.58 -1.82 13.62
CA CYS A 275 1.29 -0.56 13.54
C CYS A 275 2.01 -0.46 12.21
N TYR A 276 2.07 0.75 11.64
CA TYR A 276 2.60 0.99 10.31
C TYR A 276 3.51 2.21 10.30
N GLU A 277 4.58 2.14 9.51
CA GLU A 277 5.42 3.27 9.15
C GLU A 277 5.25 3.56 7.67
N THR A 278 4.67 4.71 7.32
CA THR A 278 4.42 5.13 5.93
C THR A 278 4.83 6.59 5.70
N PRO A 279 6.08 6.96 5.98
CA PRO A 279 6.48 8.37 5.97
C PRO A 279 6.30 9.02 4.59
N GLY A 280 6.81 8.41 3.54
CA GLY A 280 6.65 8.92 2.17
C GLY A 280 5.20 8.92 1.70
N GLY A 281 4.45 7.85 1.98
CA GLY A 281 3.03 7.76 1.64
C GLY A 281 2.19 8.84 2.32
N THR A 282 2.47 9.16 3.58
CA THR A 282 1.78 10.24 4.31
C THR A 282 2.04 11.60 3.68
N ILE A 283 3.29 11.87 3.29
CA ILE A 283 3.65 13.10 2.57
C ILE A 283 2.95 13.16 1.22
N MET A 284 3.00 12.08 0.44
CA MET A 284 2.38 11.99 -0.88
C MET A 284 0.87 12.25 -0.82
N LEU A 285 0.15 11.59 0.09
CA LEU A 285 -1.29 11.76 0.25
C LEU A 285 -1.66 13.21 0.55
N ARG A 286 -0.94 13.84 1.48
CA ARG A 286 -1.20 15.22 1.87
C ARG A 286 -0.92 16.20 0.74
N ALA A 287 0.16 16.01 0.02
CA ALA A 287 0.56 16.85 -1.11
C ALA A 287 -0.37 16.69 -2.32
N HIS A 288 -0.76 15.45 -2.66
CA HIS A 288 -1.66 15.17 -3.77
C HIS A 288 -3.03 15.82 -3.56
N ARG A 289 -3.61 15.68 -2.38
CA ARG A 289 -4.86 16.39 -2.04
C ARG A 289 -4.71 17.92 -2.12
N ALA A 290 -3.53 18.44 -1.83
CA ALA A 290 -3.28 19.88 -1.91
C ALA A 290 -3.24 20.40 -3.36
N ILE A 291 -2.61 19.69 -4.29
CA ILE A 291 -2.62 20.10 -5.71
C ILE A 291 -4.01 19.91 -6.33
N GLU A 292 -4.71 18.83 -6.03
CA GLU A 292 -6.08 18.61 -6.48
C GLU A 292 -7.04 19.71 -6.02
N SER A 293 -6.83 20.27 -4.83
CA SER A 293 -7.71 21.32 -4.29
C SER A 293 -7.77 22.59 -5.14
N ILE A 294 -6.82 22.80 -6.04
CA ILE A 294 -6.80 23.96 -6.96
C ILE A 294 -6.97 23.57 -8.42
N THR A 295 -6.90 22.27 -8.76
CA THR A 295 -6.92 21.81 -10.15
C THR A 295 -8.14 21.00 -10.52
N LEU A 296 -8.84 20.40 -9.54
CA LEU A 296 -10.06 19.64 -9.80
C LEU A 296 -11.31 20.52 -9.70
N ASP A 297 -12.25 20.29 -10.63
CA ASP A 297 -13.63 20.75 -10.47
C ASP A 297 -14.24 20.16 -9.19
N ARG A 298 -15.13 20.95 -8.55
CA ARG A 298 -15.78 20.57 -7.29
C ARG A 298 -16.47 19.22 -7.36
N GLU A 299 -17.30 19.01 -8.40
CA GLU A 299 -18.12 17.78 -8.51
C GLU A 299 -17.24 16.57 -8.84
N VAL A 300 -16.18 16.74 -9.62
CA VAL A 300 -15.20 15.70 -9.90
C VAL A 300 -14.45 15.30 -8.61
N ALA A 301 -14.03 16.29 -7.80
CA ALA A 301 -13.37 16.03 -6.53
C ALA A 301 -14.25 15.25 -5.55
N HIS A 302 -15.54 15.66 -5.42
CA HIS A 302 -16.49 14.98 -4.55
C HIS A 302 -16.79 13.56 -5.04
N LEU A 303 -17.05 13.37 -6.34
CA LEU A 303 -17.29 12.04 -6.91
C LEU A 303 -16.10 11.11 -6.66
N LYS A 304 -14.86 11.60 -6.83
CA LYS A 304 -13.66 10.83 -6.56
C LYS A 304 -13.55 10.43 -5.08
N ASP A 305 -13.87 11.33 -4.16
CA ASP A 305 -13.86 11.04 -2.71
C ASP A 305 -14.96 10.04 -2.32
N GLU A 306 -16.14 10.06 -2.97
CA GLU A 306 -17.20 9.07 -2.77
C GLU A 306 -16.81 7.67 -3.24
N LEU A 307 -16.04 7.57 -4.32
CA LEU A 307 -15.60 6.29 -4.89
C LEU A 307 -14.36 5.72 -4.20
N MET A 308 -13.56 6.53 -3.53
CA MET A 308 -12.31 6.14 -2.89
C MET A 308 -12.48 4.96 -1.88
N PRO A 309 -13.49 4.93 -0.99
CA PRO A 309 -13.64 3.81 -0.07
C PRO A 309 -13.90 2.48 -0.78
N LYS A 310 -14.64 2.49 -1.89
CA LYS A 310 -14.85 1.30 -2.71
C LYS A 310 -13.57 0.84 -3.37
N TYR A 311 -12.80 1.78 -3.92
CA TYR A 311 -11.50 1.49 -4.53
C TYR A 311 -10.51 0.94 -3.49
N ALA A 312 -10.43 1.54 -2.30
CA ALA A 312 -9.60 1.06 -1.19
C ALA A 312 -9.98 -0.37 -0.78
N SER A 313 -11.28 -0.65 -0.67
CA SER A 313 -11.78 -1.98 -0.33
C SER A 313 -11.38 -3.03 -1.37
N LEU A 314 -11.44 -2.72 -2.66
CA LEU A 314 -11.01 -3.64 -3.72
C LEU A 314 -9.51 -3.98 -3.60
N ILE A 315 -8.66 -3.01 -3.31
CA ILE A 315 -7.23 -3.25 -3.09
C ILE A 315 -7.03 -4.10 -1.82
N TYR A 316 -7.65 -3.71 -0.71
CA TYR A 316 -7.51 -4.39 0.57
C TYR A 316 -7.90 -5.87 0.50
N THR A 317 -8.98 -6.17 -0.23
CA THR A 317 -9.55 -7.51 -0.36
C THR A 317 -8.98 -8.34 -1.51
N GLY A 318 -8.01 -7.82 -2.28
CA GLY A 318 -7.27 -8.59 -3.29
C GLY A 318 -7.82 -8.51 -4.72
N TYR A 319 -8.76 -7.58 -4.98
CA TYR A 319 -9.40 -7.43 -6.30
C TYR A 319 -8.69 -6.43 -7.23
N TRP A 320 -7.37 -6.30 -7.11
CA TRP A 320 -6.60 -5.41 -8.00
C TRP A 320 -6.83 -5.68 -9.49
N TRP A 321 -6.92 -6.95 -9.88
CA TRP A 321 -7.09 -7.39 -11.26
C TRP A 321 -8.55 -7.50 -11.70
N SER A 322 -9.52 -7.07 -10.87
CA SER A 322 -10.94 -7.17 -11.20
C SER A 322 -11.39 -6.08 -12.20
N PRO A 323 -12.43 -6.37 -13.02
CA PRO A 323 -12.96 -5.42 -13.99
C PRO A 323 -13.42 -4.10 -13.35
N GLU A 324 -14.08 -4.17 -12.19
CA GLU A 324 -14.56 -2.98 -11.48
C GLU A 324 -13.43 -2.08 -10.99
N ARG A 325 -12.30 -2.66 -10.54
CA ARG A 325 -11.13 -1.86 -10.17
C ARG A 325 -10.54 -1.17 -11.41
N VAL A 326 -10.47 -1.87 -12.54
CA VAL A 326 -9.97 -1.29 -13.82
C VAL A 326 -10.84 -0.12 -14.25
N MET A 327 -12.18 -0.25 -14.18
CA MET A 327 -13.11 0.84 -14.50
C MET A 327 -12.90 2.05 -13.57
N LEU A 328 -12.80 1.82 -12.26
CA LEU A 328 -12.55 2.89 -11.30
C LEU A 328 -11.21 3.58 -11.58
N GLN A 329 -10.15 2.82 -11.91
CA GLN A 329 -8.85 3.40 -12.26
C GLN A 329 -8.94 4.32 -13.48
N GLN A 330 -9.67 3.92 -14.52
CA GLN A 330 -9.85 4.76 -15.71
C GLN A 330 -10.54 6.09 -15.38
N MET A 331 -11.56 6.08 -14.51
CA MET A 331 -12.19 7.30 -14.01
C MET A 331 -11.22 8.17 -13.21
N ILE A 332 -10.46 7.55 -12.30
CA ILE A 332 -9.46 8.23 -11.49
C ILE A 332 -8.40 8.87 -12.40
N ASP A 333 -7.84 8.11 -13.34
CA ASP A 333 -6.80 8.60 -14.25
C ASP A 333 -7.31 9.74 -15.13
N ALA A 334 -8.55 9.67 -15.62
CA ALA A 334 -9.17 10.75 -16.38
C ALA A 334 -9.27 12.05 -15.57
N SER A 335 -9.49 11.97 -14.27
CA SER A 335 -9.53 13.15 -13.39
C SER A 335 -8.16 13.81 -13.19
N GLN A 336 -7.07 13.10 -13.49
CA GLN A 336 -5.71 13.58 -13.22
C GLN A 336 -5.06 14.36 -14.36
N ALA A 337 -5.68 14.42 -15.52
CA ALA A 337 -5.10 15.04 -16.73
C ALA A 337 -4.62 16.50 -16.50
N HIS A 338 -5.31 17.23 -15.62
CA HIS A 338 -5.02 18.63 -15.27
C HIS A 338 -4.43 18.80 -13.86
N VAL A 339 -4.06 17.71 -13.19
CA VAL A 339 -3.42 17.78 -11.88
C VAL A 339 -1.92 17.96 -12.06
N ASN A 340 -1.55 19.18 -12.46
CA ASN A 340 -0.19 19.62 -12.76
C ASN A 340 0.18 20.82 -11.88
N GLY A 341 1.42 20.90 -11.41
CA GLY A 341 1.87 22.04 -10.63
C GLY A 341 2.83 21.69 -9.52
N VAL A 342 2.96 22.58 -8.54
CA VAL A 342 3.91 22.42 -7.43
C VAL A 342 3.21 22.64 -6.09
N VAL A 343 3.51 21.76 -5.13
CA VAL A 343 3.09 21.89 -3.74
C VAL A 343 4.32 22.09 -2.86
N ARG A 344 4.27 23.10 -2.00
CA ARG A 344 5.29 23.34 -0.97
C ARG A 344 4.79 22.85 0.37
N LEU A 345 5.60 22.04 1.03
CA LEU A 345 5.35 21.48 2.34
C LEU A 345 6.36 21.98 3.37
N LYS A 346 5.91 22.06 4.61
CA LYS A 346 6.72 22.18 5.81
C LYS A 346 6.55 20.91 6.63
N LEU A 347 7.63 20.17 6.82
CA LEU A 347 7.68 18.95 7.61
C LEU A 347 8.23 19.29 8.99
N TYR A 348 7.50 18.94 10.03
CA TYR A 348 7.91 19.31 11.38
C TYR A 348 7.25 18.40 12.43
N LYS A 349 8.06 17.66 13.18
CA LYS A 349 7.64 16.87 14.35
C LYS A 349 6.36 16.07 14.10
N GLY A 350 6.40 15.16 13.15
CA GLY A 350 5.28 14.29 12.78
C GLY A 350 4.22 14.92 11.88
N ASN A 351 4.32 16.23 11.56
CA ASN A 351 3.30 16.94 10.81
C ASN A 351 3.74 17.24 9.38
N VAL A 352 2.81 17.07 8.44
CA VAL A 352 2.92 17.52 7.04
C VAL A 352 2.02 18.72 6.84
N ILE A 353 2.60 19.89 6.74
CA ILE A 353 1.90 21.18 6.66
C ILE A 353 2.06 21.73 5.25
N VAL A 354 0.93 21.95 4.55
CA VAL A 354 0.93 22.61 3.25
C VAL A 354 1.14 24.10 3.43
N THR A 355 2.18 24.66 2.83
CA THR A 355 2.54 26.09 2.91
C THR A 355 2.34 26.84 1.59
N GLY A 356 2.13 26.11 0.47
CA GLY A 356 1.86 26.71 -0.82
C GLY A 356 1.46 25.67 -1.86
N ARG A 357 0.75 26.12 -2.86
CA ARG A 357 0.41 25.36 -4.07
C ARG A 357 0.27 26.30 -5.24
N LYS A 358 0.72 25.88 -6.41
CA LYS A 358 0.60 26.65 -7.66
C LYS A 358 0.43 25.72 -8.85
N SER A 359 -0.37 26.15 -9.80
CA SER A 359 -0.59 25.46 -11.07
C SER A 359 -1.00 26.48 -12.13
N ASP A 360 -0.51 26.30 -13.35
CA ASP A 360 -0.99 27.07 -14.51
C ASP A 360 -2.40 26.62 -14.95
N GLU A 361 -2.84 25.46 -14.48
CA GLU A 361 -4.17 24.89 -14.73
C GLU A 361 -5.10 25.05 -13.50
N SER A 362 -4.79 26.00 -12.61
CA SER A 362 -5.59 26.26 -11.41
C SER A 362 -7.00 26.76 -11.74
N LEU A 363 -7.99 26.15 -11.10
CA LEU A 363 -9.37 26.63 -11.11
C LEU A 363 -9.64 27.67 -10.00
N PHE A 364 -8.64 27.95 -9.15
CA PHE A 364 -8.72 29.02 -8.16
C PHE A 364 -8.45 30.36 -8.85
N ASP A 365 -9.49 31.19 -8.96
CA ASP A 365 -9.40 32.54 -9.51
C ASP A 365 -9.36 33.56 -8.35
N ALA A 366 -8.21 34.15 -8.14
CA ALA A 366 -8.00 35.15 -7.09
C ALA A 366 -8.81 36.44 -7.29
N ASN A 367 -9.22 36.73 -8.54
CA ASN A 367 -10.03 37.92 -8.82
C ASN A 367 -11.50 37.72 -8.42
N ILE A 368 -11.99 36.48 -8.45
CA ILE A 368 -13.35 36.12 -8.03
C ILE A 368 -13.38 35.78 -6.52
N ALA A 369 -12.39 35.05 -6.05
CA ALA A 369 -12.30 34.57 -4.66
C ALA A 369 -11.67 35.61 -3.70
N THR A 370 -11.90 36.90 -3.96
CA THR A 370 -11.39 38.00 -3.14
C THR A 370 -12.46 38.52 -2.18
N PHE A 371 -12.04 39.08 -1.05
CA PHE A 371 -12.89 39.90 -0.15
C PHE A 371 -12.84 41.38 -0.50
N GLU A 372 -12.00 41.77 -1.43
CA GLU A 372 -11.88 43.14 -1.94
C GLU A 372 -12.86 43.35 -3.13
N GLU A 373 -12.85 44.53 -3.71
CA GLU A 373 -13.62 44.83 -4.93
C GLU A 373 -13.12 43.96 -6.11
N ASP A 374 -14.04 43.21 -6.71
CA ASP A 374 -13.77 42.29 -7.82
C ASP A 374 -14.05 42.89 -9.21
N GLY A 375 -14.37 44.19 -9.26
CA GLY A 375 -14.68 44.88 -10.53
C GLY A 375 -15.96 44.38 -11.18
N GLY A 376 -16.83 43.67 -10.46
CA GLY A 376 -18.09 43.09 -10.95
C GLY A 376 -17.90 41.69 -11.58
N ALA A 377 -16.81 41.00 -11.32
CA ALA A 377 -16.58 39.65 -11.78
C ALA A 377 -17.61 38.64 -11.22
N TYR A 378 -18.11 38.89 -9.99
CA TYR A 378 -19.14 38.09 -9.34
C TYR A 378 -20.33 38.98 -8.92
N ASN A 379 -21.55 38.65 -9.39
CA ASN A 379 -22.78 39.36 -8.98
C ASN A 379 -23.36 38.69 -7.72
N GLN A 380 -23.15 39.30 -6.56
CA GLN A 380 -23.64 38.79 -5.27
C GLN A 380 -25.17 38.68 -5.21
N ALA A 381 -25.92 39.44 -6.03
CA ALA A 381 -27.39 39.38 -6.04
C ALA A 381 -27.95 38.06 -6.57
N ASP A 382 -27.20 37.33 -7.39
CA ASP A 382 -27.62 36.03 -7.96
C ASP A 382 -27.76 34.97 -6.87
N ALA A 383 -27.01 35.07 -5.78
CA ALA A 383 -27.13 34.17 -4.63
C ALA A 383 -28.50 34.13 -4.02
N ALA A 384 -29.25 35.24 -4.04
CA ALA A 384 -30.60 35.32 -3.44
C ALA A 384 -31.60 34.38 -4.14
N GLY A 385 -31.56 34.29 -5.48
CA GLY A 385 -32.40 33.39 -6.27
C GLY A 385 -32.03 31.92 -6.02
N PHE A 386 -30.76 31.63 -6.11
CA PHE A 386 -30.20 30.28 -5.84
C PHE A 386 -30.61 29.77 -4.44
N ILE A 387 -30.43 30.58 -3.39
CA ILE A 387 -30.79 30.21 -2.00
C ILE A 387 -32.28 29.95 -1.87
N LYS A 388 -33.15 30.81 -2.45
CA LYS A 388 -34.60 30.65 -2.39
C LYS A 388 -35.06 29.33 -3.01
N LEU A 389 -34.51 28.96 -4.18
CA LEU A 389 -34.84 27.70 -4.85
C LEU A 389 -34.36 26.49 -4.03
N ASN A 390 -33.12 26.50 -3.54
CA ASN A 390 -32.58 25.43 -2.70
C ASN A 390 -33.35 25.28 -1.38
N ALA A 391 -33.82 26.39 -0.79
CA ALA A 391 -34.63 26.39 0.43
C ALA A 391 -36.07 25.90 0.24
N LEU A 392 -36.58 25.84 -1.01
CA LEU A 392 -38.00 25.57 -1.29
C LEU A 392 -38.47 24.25 -0.65
N ARG A 393 -37.72 23.15 -0.82
CA ARG A 393 -38.08 21.84 -0.23
C ARG A 393 -38.17 21.90 1.29
N MET A 394 -37.26 22.62 1.95
CA MET A 394 -37.23 22.77 3.41
C MET A 394 -38.41 23.62 3.89
N ARG A 395 -38.74 24.70 3.19
CA ARG A 395 -39.89 25.56 3.48
C ARG A 395 -41.22 24.82 3.34
N ILE A 396 -41.36 23.98 2.29
CA ILE A 396 -42.56 23.14 2.11
C ILE A 396 -42.69 22.15 3.27
N ALA A 397 -41.58 21.47 3.66
CA ALA A 397 -41.57 20.53 4.78
C ALA A 397 -41.95 21.23 6.11
N ALA A 398 -41.34 22.39 6.38
CA ALA A 398 -41.63 23.20 7.56
C ALA A 398 -43.09 23.62 7.63
N ASN A 399 -43.67 24.11 6.51
CA ASN A 399 -45.10 24.51 6.44
C ASN A 399 -46.09 23.34 6.64
N LYS A 400 -45.61 22.09 6.50
CA LYS A 400 -46.37 20.86 6.79
C LYS A 400 -46.12 20.31 8.19
N GLY A 401 -45.43 21.06 9.04
CA GLY A 401 -45.05 20.60 10.39
C GLY A 401 -44.08 19.41 10.40
N ARG A 402 -43.31 19.21 9.31
CA ARG A 402 -42.29 18.12 9.19
C ARG A 402 -40.90 18.64 9.53
N ASN A 403 -40.80 19.44 10.57
CA ASN A 403 -39.49 19.85 11.11
C ASN A 403 -38.96 18.78 12.02
N LEU A 404 -37.64 18.61 12.03
CA LEU A 404 -36.96 17.65 12.91
C LEU A 404 -36.78 18.16 14.35
N PHE A 405 -37.22 19.41 14.62
CA PHE A 405 -37.14 20.10 15.92
C PHE A 405 -38.49 20.73 16.31
#